data_782b03a31c08b95a745fb6d50671b117
#
_entry.id   782b03a31c08b95a745fb6d50671b117
#
_cell.length_a   1.000
_cell.length_b   1.000
_cell.length_c   1.000
_cell.angle_alpha   90.00
_cell.angle_beta   90.00
_cell.angle_gamma   90.00
#
_symmetry.space_group_name_H-M   'P 1'
#
loop_
_entity.id
_entity.type
_entity.pdbx_description
1 polymer ?
#
loop_
_entity_poly.entity_id
_entity_poly.type
_entity_poly.pdbx_seq_one_letter_code
_entity_poly.pdbx_strand_id
1 'polypeptide(L)'
;MPVYSDVGPMEFSETYSQTPEFEDSEPTVTGQILLAIASLRDTDKNSIQAASTMLNSLLKKERNKLRGKVPEIIDIIYFHLRAIQEPSAREVAIGAVCLLAEKHTEETVSSLLKLSLLCDRHITQIWEALGQAKQPVRLQVLAKLLEVLKRKPCLSGERPGSDGKFADNSSLLPLAATKALCIIFRDKKCKIPMNSYYVSVIIFLVIQLHYLMNCTDSEPGQEDIIRTSNYISCTMDALKALVKRQKAPQACFTSLTGSWDLLASPENYLEGVLLLARALVKHHHGLDYAVFTKVIPLLHHGDDQQKLTAMAFFTALLSSESTYTVLQKHYILGLLKNWQADSCPTYRWLSLHGMGNVARHLQNKKELSNLLLGILPSFNDTDEKVILTAMEVINKIVTLHKNNINMNIFVKIVKQLQPFLADGRPKITCAANRLFQDMIKNLDVKEKAALQDQVLNSIVTLLLNLQDPHLTAAKSRRDSLKECKVFLGWTANDNQDSWSMICKHLVKEHPGKLRNFLDQAQDYTQSPQTYTRTAATMFIDSILEHLDSSPLQKSEVDFLRQAFSSFPSEAQRPVPVVPEPEKVRRYCADLFRCSRYFPRSCI
;
A
#
# COMPACT_ATOMS: atom_id res chain seq x y z
N MET A 1 -8.22 -25.84 24.45
CA MET A 1 -8.69 -27.08 23.81
C MET A 1 -10.14 -26.89 23.41
N PRO A 2 -10.46 -26.70 22.15
CA PRO A 2 -11.83 -26.89 21.66
C PRO A 2 -11.91 -28.24 20.96
N VAL A 3 -13.00 -28.91 21.29
CA VAL A 3 -13.42 -30.22 20.85
C VAL A 3 -13.66 -30.22 19.34
N TYR A 4 -12.99 -31.09 18.62
CA TYR A 4 -13.30 -31.42 17.23
C TYR A 4 -14.63 -32.21 17.22
N SER A 5 -15.68 -31.60 16.67
CA SER A 5 -16.89 -32.32 16.28
C SER A 5 -16.65 -33.03 14.95
N ASP A 6 -16.80 -34.34 14.99
CA ASP A 6 -16.81 -35.26 13.85
C ASP A 6 -17.72 -34.76 12.73
N VAL A 7 -17.12 -34.49 11.57
CA VAL A 7 -17.83 -34.50 10.31
C VAL A 7 -17.80 -35.95 9.83
N GLY A 8 -18.94 -36.59 9.86
CA GLY A 8 -19.14 -37.98 9.44
C GLY A 8 -18.62 -38.25 8.02
N PRO A 9 -18.26 -39.49 7.72
CA PRO A 9 -17.76 -39.89 6.41
C PRO A 9 -18.84 -39.68 5.37
N MET A 10 -18.58 -38.91 4.32
CA MET A 10 -19.39 -38.92 3.10
C MET A 10 -19.39 -40.37 2.56
N GLU A 11 -20.55 -40.94 2.58
CA GLU A 11 -20.83 -42.21 1.90
C GLU A 11 -20.59 -42.05 0.40
N PHE A 12 -19.44 -42.56 -0.06
CA PHE A 12 -19.26 -42.88 -1.47
C PHE A 12 -20.17 -44.07 -1.76
N SER A 13 -21.20 -43.82 -2.59
CA SER A 13 -22.11 -44.84 -3.05
C SER A 13 -21.29 -46.04 -3.60
N GLU A 14 -21.54 -47.19 -2.98
CA GLU A 14 -21.11 -48.50 -3.42
C GLU A 14 -21.76 -48.86 -4.78
N THR A 15 -21.18 -48.38 -5.86
CA THR A 15 -21.56 -48.79 -7.22
C THR A 15 -20.37 -49.41 -7.98
N TYR A 16 -19.47 -50.07 -7.27
CA TYR A 16 -18.41 -50.89 -7.89
C TYR A 16 -18.39 -52.30 -7.30
N SER A 17 -19.53 -52.98 -7.30
CA SER A 17 -19.61 -54.43 -7.12
C SER A 17 -20.37 -55.07 -8.29
N GLN A 18 -19.90 -54.83 -9.49
CA GLN A 18 -20.10 -55.77 -10.58
C GLN A 18 -18.71 -56.15 -11.11
N THR A 19 -18.28 -57.35 -10.77
CA THR A 19 -17.17 -58.03 -11.44
C THR A 19 -17.50 -58.08 -12.93
N PRO A 20 -16.69 -57.41 -13.80
CA PRO A 20 -16.83 -57.62 -15.23
C PRO A 20 -16.40 -59.06 -15.54
N GLU A 21 -17.24 -59.79 -16.22
CA GLU A 21 -16.86 -61.06 -16.87
C GLU A 21 -15.59 -60.81 -17.69
N PHE A 22 -14.53 -61.59 -17.41
CA PHE A 22 -13.27 -61.55 -18.10
C PHE A 22 -13.49 -62.08 -19.51
N GLU A 23 -13.77 -61.22 -20.50
CA GLU A 23 -13.39 -61.46 -21.87
C GLU A 23 -11.87 -61.33 -21.98
N ASP A 24 -11.20 -62.33 -22.53
CA ASP A 24 -9.75 -62.38 -22.81
C ASP A 24 -9.32 -61.34 -23.86
N SER A 25 -9.46 -60.09 -23.57
CA SER A 25 -8.83 -58.99 -24.30
C SER A 25 -7.60 -58.54 -23.54
N GLU A 26 -6.43 -58.47 -24.20
CA GLU A 26 -5.19 -57.96 -23.62
C GLU A 26 -5.49 -56.67 -22.83
N PRO A 27 -5.07 -56.57 -21.57
CA PRO A 27 -5.38 -55.41 -20.74
C PRO A 27 -4.85 -54.16 -21.43
N THR A 28 -5.73 -53.17 -21.64
CA THR A 28 -5.36 -51.86 -22.24
C THR A 28 -4.15 -51.28 -21.51
N VAL A 29 -3.32 -50.53 -22.21
CA VAL A 29 -2.12 -49.87 -21.62
C VAL A 29 -2.48 -49.11 -20.34
N THR A 30 -3.65 -48.48 -20.32
CA THR A 30 -4.17 -47.78 -19.12
C THR A 30 -4.44 -48.79 -18.00
N GLY A 31 -5.08 -49.93 -18.28
CA GLY A 31 -5.32 -50.97 -17.28
C GLY A 31 -4.03 -51.54 -16.69
N GLN A 32 -2.99 -51.73 -17.50
CA GLN A 32 -1.66 -52.16 -17.02
C GLN A 32 -1.02 -51.10 -16.10
N ILE A 33 -1.14 -49.80 -16.41
CA ILE A 33 -0.66 -48.70 -15.56
C ILE A 33 -1.40 -48.70 -14.23
N LEU A 34 -2.73 -48.82 -14.25
CA LEU A 34 -3.56 -48.84 -13.04
C LEU A 34 -3.23 -50.02 -12.14
N LEU A 35 -3.02 -51.22 -12.75
CA LEU A 35 -2.60 -52.39 -12.02
C LEU A 35 -1.22 -52.21 -11.36
N ALA A 36 -0.25 -51.65 -12.09
CA ALA A 36 1.07 -51.35 -11.56
C ALA A 36 1.01 -50.37 -10.37
N ILE A 37 0.16 -49.34 -10.46
CA ILE A 37 -0.05 -48.37 -9.34
C ILE A 37 -0.65 -49.08 -8.12
N ALA A 38 -1.66 -49.96 -8.33
CA ALA A 38 -2.27 -50.69 -7.23
C ALA A 38 -1.26 -51.63 -6.55
N SER A 39 -0.38 -52.29 -7.31
CA SER A 39 0.66 -53.20 -6.79
C SER A 39 1.76 -52.49 -5.99
N LEU A 40 1.90 -51.15 -6.09
CA LEU A 40 2.82 -50.37 -5.21
C LEU A 40 2.39 -50.38 -3.72
N ARG A 41 1.17 -50.84 -3.40
CA ARG A 41 0.66 -50.98 -2.03
C ARG A 41 1.07 -52.29 -1.38
N ASP A 42 1.67 -53.21 -2.15
CA ASP A 42 2.09 -54.51 -1.64
C ASP A 42 3.12 -54.36 -0.49
N THR A 43 3.24 -55.38 0.32
CA THR A 43 4.23 -55.46 1.39
C THR A 43 5.50 -56.19 0.93
N ASP A 44 5.43 -56.97 -0.14
CA ASP A 44 6.56 -57.68 -0.72
C ASP A 44 7.43 -56.73 -1.58
N LYS A 45 8.72 -56.67 -1.24
CA LYS A 45 9.68 -55.84 -1.94
C LYS A 45 9.86 -56.19 -3.42
N ASN A 46 9.76 -57.48 -3.75
CA ASN A 46 9.91 -57.95 -5.13
C ASN A 46 8.71 -57.51 -6.00
N SER A 47 7.50 -57.62 -5.45
CA SER A 47 6.27 -57.11 -6.07
C SER A 47 6.34 -55.59 -6.31
N ILE A 48 6.78 -54.83 -5.31
CA ILE A 48 6.98 -53.38 -5.43
C ILE A 48 8.01 -53.03 -6.51
N GLN A 49 9.14 -53.74 -6.56
CA GLN A 49 10.19 -53.52 -7.54
C GLN A 49 9.72 -53.85 -8.96
N ALA A 50 8.98 -54.94 -9.16
CA ALA A 50 8.38 -55.33 -10.43
C ALA A 50 7.36 -54.26 -10.91
N ALA A 51 6.43 -53.86 -10.01
CA ALA A 51 5.45 -52.81 -10.27
C ALA A 51 6.11 -51.48 -10.64
N SER A 52 7.17 -51.08 -9.91
CA SER A 52 7.95 -49.86 -10.15
C SER A 52 8.60 -49.87 -11.56
N THR A 53 9.19 -51.00 -11.92
CA THR A 53 9.84 -51.18 -13.23
C THR A 53 8.81 -51.14 -14.36
N MET A 54 7.70 -51.83 -14.19
CA MET A 54 6.59 -51.89 -15.14
C MET A 54 5.98 -50.48 -15.33
N LEU A 55 5.62 -49.79 -14.25
CA LEU A 55 5.05 -48.44 -14.29
C LEU A 55 5.96 -47.46 -15.03
N ASN A 56 7.25 -47.41 -14.67
CA ASN A 56 8.21 -46.53 -15.32
C ASN A 56 8.41 -46.85 -16.80
N SER A 57 8.40 -48.12 -17.19
CA SER A 57 8.55 -48.55 -18.59
C SER A 57 7.33 -48.18 -19.43
N LEU A 58 6.12 -48.44 -18.94
CA LEU A 58 4.86 -48.10 -19.60
C LEU A 58 4.69 -46.59 -19.78
N LEU A 59 4.93 -45.82 -18.74
CA LEU A 59 4.86 -44.34 -18.81
C LEU A 59 5.89 -43.73 -19.76
N LYS A 60 7.06 -44.35 -19.94
CA LYS A 60 8.07 -43.91 -20.91
C LYS A 60 7.75 -44.34 -22.34
N LYS A 61 7.27 -45.56 -22.54
CA LYS A 61 7.01 -46.12 -23.85
C LYS A 61 5.74 -45.57 -24.50
N GLU A 62 4.64 -45.53 -23.75
CA GLU A 62 3.31 -45.18 -24.26
C GLU A 62 2.89 -43.73 -24.01
N ARG A 63 3.85 -42.89 -23.58
CA ARG A 63 3.58 -41.52 -23.13
C ARG A 63 2.72 -40.68 -24.08
N ASN A 64 2.79 -40.89 -25.40
CA ASN A 64 2.05 -40.06 -26.36
C ASN A 64 0.55 -40.44 -26.46
N LYS A 65 0.17 -41.63 -26.03
CA LYS A 65 -1.21 -42.13 -26.08
C LYS A 65 -2.02 -41.82 -24.82
N LEU A 66 -1.38 -41.35 -23.77
CA LEU A 66 -1.98 -41.20 -22.43
C LEU A 66 -2.74 -39.89 -22.22
N ARG A 67 -2.71 -38.93 -23.16
CA ARG A 67 -3.21 -37.56 -22.96
C ARG A 67 -4.62 -37.53 -22.33
N GLY A 68 -5.58 -38.25 -22.89
CA GLY A 68 -6.96 -38.26 -22.39
C GLY A 68 -7.16 -39.05 -21.10
N LYS A 69 -6.16 -39.84 -20.67
CA LYS A 69 -6.21 -40.70 -19.48
C LYS A 69 -5.39 -40.16 -18.31
N VAL A 70 -4.64 -39.05 -18.51
CA VAL A 70 -3.82 -38.43 -17.46
C VAL A 70 -4.62 -38.07 -16.22
N PRO A 71 -5.82 -37.46 -16.29
CA PRO A 71 -6.61 -37.16 -15.09
C PRO A 71 -6.93 -38.42 -14.26
N GLU A 72 -7.42 -39.48 -14.91
CA GLU A 72 -7.74 -40.74 -14.27
C GLU A 72 -6.52 -41.39 -13.59
N ILE A 73 -5.37 -41.38 -14.25
CA ILE A 73 -4.13 -41.93 -13.70
C ILE A 73 -3.69 -41.12 -12.46
N ILE A 74 -3.79 -39.79 -12.50
CA ILE A 74 -3.41 -38.91 -11.37
C ILE A 74 -4.34 -39.12 -10.18
N ASP A 75 -5.64 -39.23 -10.41
CA ASP A 75 -6.62 -39.46 -9.35
C ASP A 75 -6.34 -40.78 -8.64
N ILE A 76 -6.00 -41.84 -9.40
CA ILE A 76 -5.67 -43.16 -8.88
C ILE A 76 -4.33 -43.14 -8.14
N ILE A 77 -3.28 -42.49 -8.68
CA ILE A 77 -2.02 -42.31 -7.97
C ILE A 77 -2.27 -41.61 -6.62
N TYR A 78 -3.05 -40.54 -6.62
CA TYR A 78 -3.37 -39.78 -5.41
C TYR A 78 -4.13 -40.63 -4.39
N PHE A 79 -5.12 -41.41 -4.84
CA PHE A 79 -5.88 -42.33 -4.00
C PHE A 79 -4.97 -43.38 -3.35
N HIS A 80 -4.08 -44.02 -4.13
CA HIS A 80 -3.18 -45.06 -3.61
C HIS A 80 -2.05 -44.51 -2.73
N LEU A 81 -1.58 -43.27 -2.95
CA LEU A 81 -0.54 -42.65 -2.12
C LEU A 81 -0.91 -42.59 -0.63
N ARG A 82 -2.19 -42.60 -0.30
CA ARG A 82 -2.67 -42.65 1.09
C ARG A 82 -2.39 -44.00 1.75
N ALA A 83 -2.39 -45.07 0.99
CA ALA A 83 -2.26 -46.44 1.47
C ALA A 83 -0.84 -47.01 1.32
N ILE A 84 0.03 -46.41 0.49
CA ILE A 84 1.41 -46.84 0.31
C ILE A 84 2.22 -46.57 1.57
N GLN A 85 2.75 -47.60 2.21
CA GLN A 85 3.55 -47.48 3.44
C GLN A 85 5.05 -47.39 3.12
N GLU A 86 5.53 -48.11 2.11
CA GLU A 86 6.94 -48.15 1.76
C GLU A 86 7.42 -46.82 1.14
N PRO A 87 8.45 -46.17 1.67
CA PRO A 87 8.94 -44.86 1.16
C PRO A 87 9.39 -44.94 -0.32
N SER A 88 10.06 -46.02 -0.71
CA SER A 88 10.55 -46.23 -2.09
C SER A 88 9.41 -46.33 -3.10
N ALA A 89 8.34 -47.06 -2.75
CA ALA A 89 7.14 -47.17 -3.58
C ALA A 89 6.42 -45.81 -3.71
N ARG A 90 6.39 -45.03 -2.64
CA ARG A 90 5.84 -43.68 -2.63
C ARG A 90 6.62 -42.74 -3.56
N GLU A 91 7.95 -42.80 -3.54
CA GLU A 91 8.80 -42.04 -4.46
C GLU A 91 8.54 -42.41 -5.93
N VAL A 92 8.33 -43.67 -6.21
CA VAL A 92 7.97 -44.14 -7.57
C VAL A 92 6.62 -43.60 -8.02
N ALA A 93 5.61 -43.64 -7.15
CA ALA A 93 4.28 -43.07 -7.46
C ALA A 93 4.32 -41.57 -7.74
N ILE A 94 5.08 -40.81 -6.91
CA ILE A 94 5.30 -39.37 -7.12
C ILE A 94 6.13 -39.13 -8.41
N GLY A 95 7.14 -39.95 -8.66
CA GLY A 95 7.97 -39.90 -9.86
C GLY A 95 7.15 -40.13 -11.15
N ALA A 96 6.14 -40.99 -11.06
CA ALA A 96 5.20 -41.22 -12.17
C ALA A 96 4.44 -39.96 -12.57
N VAL A 97 4.00 -39.14 -11.59
CA VAL A 97 3.39 -37.84 -11.86
C VAL A 97 4.37 -36.87 -12.54
N CYS A 98 5.63 -36.88 -12.15
CA CYS A 98 6.68 -36.09 -12.81
C CYS A 98 6.91 -36.53 -14.27
N LEU A 99 6.86 -37.83 -14.54
CA LEU A 99 6.96 -38.34 -15.90
C LEU A 99 5.75 -37.96 -16.76
N LEU A 100 4.54 -38.00 -16.20
CA LEU A 100 3.34 -37.51 -16.89
C LEU A 100 3.44 -36.02 -17.20
N ALA A 101 3.94 -35.21 -16.24
CA ALA A 101 4.13 -33.79 -16.42
C ALA A 101 5.17 -33.43 -17.52
N GLU A 102 6.12 -34.32 -17.84
CA GLU A 102 7.10 -34.11 -18.93
C GLU A 102 6.45 -33.94 -20.31
N LYS A 103 5.31 -34.60 -20.55
CA LYS A 103 4.62 -34.61 -21.86
C LYS A 103 3.22 -34.03 -21.82
N HIS A 104 2.55 -34.13 -20.69
CA HIS A 104 1.15 -33.75 -20.49
C HIS A 104 1.05 -32.75 -19.33
N THR A 105 1.87 -31.70 -19.35
CA THR A 105 1.95 -30.72 -18.27
C THR A 105 0.59 -30.07 -17.99
N GLU A 106 -0.16 -29.75 -19.02
CA GLU A 106 -1.46 -29.08 -18.89
C GLU A 106 -2.48 -29.96 -18.16
N GLU A 107 -2.66 -31.17 -18.61
CA GLU A 107 -3.59 -32.14 -18.02
C GLU A 107 -3.16 -32.50 -16.60
N THR A 108 -1.84 -32.70 -16.39
CA THR A 108 -1.27 -33.00 -15.07
C THR A 108 -1.52 -31.87 -14.08
N VAL A 109 -1.17 -30.63 -14.45
CA VAL A 109 -1.35 -29.46 -13.55
C VAL A 109 -2.83 -29.22 -13.28
N SER A 110 -3.69 -29.33 -14.30
CA SER A 110 -5.13 -29.13 -14.14
C SER A 110 -5.77 -30.15 -13.18
N SER A 111 -5.38 -31.43 -13.25
CA SER A 111 -5.84 -32.46 -12.33
C SER A 111 -5.34 -32.24 -10.92
N LEU A 112 -4.04 -31.94 -10.76
CA LEU A 112 -3.45 -31.65 -9.45
C LEU A 112 -4.05 -30.41 -8.79
N LEU A 113 -4.42 -29.38 -9.54
CA LEU A 113 -5.06 -28.18 -8.98
C LEU A 113 -6.44 -28.48 -8.38
N LYS A 114 -7.23 -29.37 -9.02
CA LYS A 114 -8.52 -29.83 -8.47
C LYS A 114 -8.31 -30.54 -7.13
N LEU A 115 -7.31 -31.40 -7.02
CA LEU A 115 -6.94 -32.12 -5.80
C LEU A 115 -6.34 -31.18 -4.72
N SER A 116 -5.70 -30.09 -5.13
CA SER A 116 -5.05 -29.14 -4.20
C SER A 116 -6.01 -28.38 -3.30
N LEU A 117 -7.30 -28.36 -3.63
CA LEU A 117 -8.34 -27.79 -2.77
C LEU A 117 -8.51 -28.58 -1.47
N LEU A 118 -8.15 -29.88 -1.46
CA LEU A 118 -8.28 -30.80 -0.32
C LEU A 118 -7.19 -30.60 0.76
N CYS A 119 -6.12 -29.83 0.50
CA CYS A 119 -5.06 -29.46 1.46
C CYS A 119 -4.34 -30.65 2.13
N ASP A 120 -4.14 -31.74 1.42
CA ASP A 120 -3.56 -32.96 1.92
C ASP A 120 -2.01 -32.95 1.86
N ARG A 121 -1.37 -33.72 2.78
CA ARG A 121 0.07 -33.96 2.80
C ARG A 121 0.59 -34.57 1.50
N HIS A 122 -0.17 -35.44 0.87
CA HIS A 122 0.25 -36.15 -0.34
C HIS A 122 0.35 -35.23 -1.54
N ILE A 123 -0.60 -34.30 -1.67
CA ILE A 123 -0.56 -33.30 -2.75
C ILE A 123 0.63 -32.35 -2.55
N THR A 124 0.99 -32.03 -1.29
CA THR A 124 2.19 -31.24 -0.97
C THR A 124 3.45 -31.91 -1.49
N GLN A 125 3.64 -33.21 -1.24
CA GLN A 125 4.79 -33.97 -1.72
C GLN A 125 4.89 -34.02 -3.26
N ILE A 126 3.76 -34.08 -3.94
CA ILE A 126 3.72 -34.04 -5.41
C ILE A 126 4.20 -32.66 -5.92
N TRP A 127 3.71 -31.56 -5.35
CA TRP A 127 4.13 -30.22 -5.75
C TRP A 127 5.61 -29.95 -5.44
N GLU A 128 6.13 -30.43 -4.31
CA GLU A 128 7.56 -30.38 -3.99
C GLU A 128 8.39 -31.11 -5.04
N ALA A 129 7.99 -32.33 -5.43
CA ALA A 129 8.67 -33.12 -6.45
C ALA A 129 8.65 -32.44 -7.83
N LEU A 130 7.51 -31.87 -8.24
CA LEU A 130 7.40 -31.08 -9.47
C LEU A 130 8.28 -29.82 -9.43
N GLY A 131 8.38 -29.17 -8.27
CA GLY A 131 9.30 -28.05 -8.04
C GLY A 131 10.77 -28.42 -8.15
N GLN A 132 11.14 -29.68 -7.84
CA GLN A 132 12.50 -30.22 -7.95
C GLN A 132 12.76 -30.90 -9.30
N ALA A 133 11.75 -31.10 -10.15
CA ALA A 133 11.87 -31.73 -11.44
C ALA A 133 12.90 -31.03 -12.36
N LYS A 134 13.29 -31.68 -13.45
CA LYS A 134 14.20 -31.12 -14.47
C LYS A 134 13.71 -29.76 -14.95
N GLN A 135 14.65 -28.89 -15.30
CA GLN A 135 14.35 -27.48 -15.66
C GLN A 135 13.21 -27.33 -16.69
N PRO A 136 13.14 -28.08 -17.80
CA PRO A 136 12.05 -27.90 -18.77
C PRO A 136 10.67 -28.15 -18.15
N VAL A 137 10.51 -29.24 -17.39
CA VAL A 137 9.24 -29.62 -16.74
C VAL A 137 8.82 -28.56 -15.72
N ARG A 138 9.75 -28.18 -14.86
CA ARG A 138 9.51 -27.16 -13.83
C ARG A 138 9.06 -25.83 -14.44
N LEU A 139 9.68 -25.39 -15.54
CA LEU A 139 9.30 -24.16 -16.25
C LEU A 139 7.89 -24.24 -16.82
N GLN A 140 7.53 -25.38 -17.43
CA GLN A 140 6.19 -25.59 -17.96
C GLN A 140 5.14 -25.62 -16.86
N VAL A 141 5.42 -26.29 -15.74
CA VAL A 141 4.54 -26.31 -14.55
C VAL A 141 4.33 -24.88 -14.00
N LEU A 142 5.42 -24.13 -13.82
CA LEU A 142 5.32 -22.73 -13.35
C LEU A 142 4.56 -21.84 -14.35
N ALA A 143 4.76 -22.03 -15.65
CA ALA A 143 4.04 -21.29 -16.68
C ALA A 143 2.53 -21.56 -16.61
N LYS A 144 2.15 -22.83 -16.42
CA LYS A 144 0.73 -23.21 -16.32
C LYS A 144 0.10 -22.71 -15.02
N LEU A 145 0.82 -22.79 -13.90
CA LEU A 145 0.36 -22.21 -12.63
C LEU A 145 0.16 -20.69 -12.76
N LEU A 146 1.07 -19.99 -13.45
CA LEU A 146 0.97 -18.58 -13.70
C LEU A 146 -0.24 -18.23 -14.60
N GLU A 147 -0.54 -19.06 -15.60
CA GLU A 147 -1.72 -18.86 -16.44
C GLU A 147 -3.02 -18.95 -15.64
N VAL A 148 -3.12 -19.91 -14.74
CA VAL A 148 -4.27 -20.05 -13.84
C VAL A 148 -4.34 -18.89 -12.84
N LEU A 149 -3.18 -18.45 -12.30
CA LEU A 149 -3.10 -17.36 -11.35
C LEU A 149 -3.57 -16.00 -11.92
N LYS A 150 -3.58 -15.84 -13.24
CA LYS A 150 -4.09 -14.63 -13.90
C LYS A 150 -5.61 -14.46 -13.79
N ARG A 151 -6.34 -15.54 -13.51
CA ARG A 151 -7.81 -15.54 -13.45
C ARG A 151 -8.27 -14.93 -12.12
N LYS A 152 -9.42 -14.26 -12.15
CA LYS A 152 -10.06 -13.76 -10.93
C LYS A 152 -10.64 -14.93 -10.13
N PRO A 153 -10.36 -15.07 -8.82
CA PRO A 153 -10.97 -16.07 -7.97
C PRO A 153 -12.42 -15.65 -7.64
N CYS A 154 -13.31 -16.60 -7.49
CA CYS A 154 -14.64 -16.39 -6.97
C CYS A 154 -14.80 -17.25 -5.71
N LEU A 155 -15.05 -16.61 -4.56
CA LEU A 155 -15.24 -17.28 -3.27
C LEU A 155 -16.71 -17.48 -2.92
N SER A 156 -17.61 -16.69 -3.54
CA SER A 156 -19.04 -16.86 -3.41
C SER A 156 -19.44 -18.17 -4.11
N GLY A 157 -19.47 -19.25 -3.35
CA GLY A 157 -20.17 -20.46 -3.78
C GLY A 157 -21.63 -20.07 -3.98
N GLU A 158 -22.11 -20.02 -5.21
CA GLU A 158 -23.54 -20.11 -5.45
C GLU A 158 -24.02 -21.30 -4.62
N ARG A 159 -24.94 -21.04 -3.68
CA ARG A 159 -25.66 -22.10 -2.97
C ARG A 159 -26.18 -23.05 -4.07
N PRO A 160 -26.00 -24.37 -3.95
CA PRO A 160 -26.47 -25.30 -4.98
C PRO A 160 -27.95 -24.99 -5.21
N GLY A 161 -28.23 -24.43 -6.37
CA GLY A 161 -29.61 -24.37 -6.85
C GLY A 161 -30.16 -25.79 -6.82
N SER A 162 -31.44 -25.94 -6.61
CA SER A 162 -32.18 -27.19 -6.41
C SER A 162 -31.94 -28.31 -7.44
N ASP A 163 -31.05 -28.12 -8.40
CA ASP A 163 -30.74 -29.05 -9.49
C ASP A 163 -29.35 -29.70 -9.37
N GLY A 164 -28.94 -30.19 -8.23
CA GLY A 164 -27.90 -31.20 -8.05
C GLY A 164 -26.64 -31.18 -8.95
N LYS A 165 -26.39 -30.12 -9.73
CA LYS A 165 -25.18 -29.94 -10.52
C LYS A 165 -24.04 -29.48 -9.64
N PHE A 166 -23.01 -30.28 -9.51
CA PHE A 166 -21.75 -29.93 -8.84
C PHE A 166 -21.31 -28.54 -9.30
N ALA A 167 -21.23 -27.61 -8.35
CA ALA A 167 -20.68 -26.27 -8.58
C ALA A 167 -19.31 -26.43 -9.27
N ASP A 168 -19.13 -25.78 -10.42
CA ASP A 168 -17.89 -25.83 -11.17
C ASP A 168 -16.78 -25.19 -10.33
N ASN A 169 -15.92 -26.03 -9.72
CA ASN A 169 -14.78 -25.61 -8.89
C ASN A 169 -13.70 -24.84 -9.68
N SER A 170 -13.96 -24.50 -10.93
CA SER A 170 -13.03 -23.76 -11.80
C SER A 170 -12.69 -22.37 -11.24
N SER A 171 -13.61 -21.75 -10.50
CA SER A 171 -13.45 -20.44 -9.86
C SER A 171 -12.45 -20.43 -8.70
N LEU A 172 -12.18 -21.60 -8.08
CA LEU A 172 -11.20 -21.75 -6.99
C LEU A 172 -9.80 -22.15 -7.47
N LEU A 173 -9.61 -22.45 -8.75
CA LEU A 173 -8.32 -22.85 -9.30
C LEU A 173 -7.20 -21.83 -9.09
N PRO A 174 -7.42 -20.48 -9.14
CA PRO A 174 -6.38 -19.51 -8.81
C PRO A 174 -5.85 -19.64 -7.38
N LEU A 175 -6.72 -20.01 -6.44
CA LEU A 175 -6.36 -20.22 -5.04
C LEU A 175 -5.57 -21.52 -4.87
N ALA A 176 -5.95 -22.57 -5.58
CA ALA A 176 -5.19 -23.83 -5.65
C ALA A 176 -3.80 -23.59 -6.25
N ALA A 177 -3.69 -22.76 -7.31
CA ALA A 177 -2.42 -22.38 -7.91
C ALA A 177 -1.55 -21.57 -6.92
N THR A 178 -2.13 -20.67 -6.14
CA THR A 178 -1.43 -19.93 -5.08
C THR A 178 -0.85 -20.88 -4.04
N LYS A 179 -1.60 -21.89 -3.59
CA LYS A 179 -1.12 -22.93 -2.66
C LYS A 179 0.03 -23.73 -3.25
N ALA A 180 -0.11 -24.19 -4.50
CA ALA A 180 0.94 -24.92 -5.19
C ALA A 180 2.23 -24.10 -5.29
N LEU A 181 2.13 -22.82 -5.65
CA LEU A 181 3.26 -21.89 -5.69
C LEU A 181 3.88 -21.68 -4.30
N CYS A 182 3.06 -21.57 -3.25
CA CYS A 182 3.56 -21.44 -1.87
C CYS A 182 4.39 -22.66 -1.47
N ILE A 183 3.93 -23.88 -1.78
CA ILE A 183 4.64 -25.13 -1.52
C ILE A 183 5.97 -25.15 -2.29
N ILE A 184 5.94 -24.89 -3.60
CA ILE A 184 7.13 -24.86 -4.46
C ILE A 184 8.14 -23.82 -3.98
N PHE A 185 7.68 -22.64 -3.54
CA PHE A 185 8.56 -21.58 -3.10
C PHE A 185 9.13 -21.79 -1.69
N ARG A 186 8.47 -22.52 -0.83
CA ARG A 186 9.00 -22.90 0.50
C ARG A 186 10.09 -23.97 0.41
N ASP A 187 10.05 -24.83 -0.59
CA ASP A 187 11.06 -25.87 -0.76
C ASP A 187 12.39 -25.30 -1.25
N LYS A 188 13.44 -25.35 -0.41
CA LYS A 188 14.78 -24.81 -0.70
C LYS A 188 15.49 -25.48 -1.88
N LYS A 189 15.11 -26.71 -2.23
CA LYS A 189 15.72 -27.48 -3.34
C LYS A 189 15.20 -27.00 -4.71
N CYS A 190 14.05 -26.35 -4.77
CA CYS A 190 13.51 -25.82 -6.01
C CYS A 190 14.33 -24.63 -6.52
N LYS A 191 14.87 -24.70 -7.73
CA LYS A 191 15.61 -23.61 -8.39
C LYS A 191 14.66 -22.85 -9.32
N ILE A 192 14.25 -21.65 -8.94
CA ILE A 192 13.35 -20.82 -9.75
C ILE A 192 14.19 -19.96 -10.69
N PRO A 193 13.88 -19.93 -12.00
CA PRO A 193 14.53 -19.01 -12.93
C PRO A 193 14.09 -17.57 -12.63
N MET A 194 15.08 -16.70 -12.42
CA MET A 194 14.90 -15.42 -11.74
C MET A 194 14.44 -14.26 -12.63
N ASN A 195 14.27 -14.42 -13.95
CA ASN A 195 14.09 -13.24 -14.80
C ASN A 195 12.62 -12.84 -15.00
N SER A 196 11.97 -13.31 -16.05
CA SER A 196 10.60 -12.87 -16.39
C SER A 196 9.50 -13.54 -15.55
N TYR A 197 9.70 -14.78 -15.10
CA TYR A 197 8.73 -15.50 -14.27
C TYR A 197 8.61 -14.90 -12.87
N TYR A 198 9.72 -14.53 -12.25
CA TYR A 198 9.76 -13.93 -10.93
C TYR A 198 8.85 -12.70 -10.82
N VAL A 199 9.05 -11.75 -11.74
CA VAL A 199 8.26 -10.52 -11.78
C VAL A 199 6.78 -10.81 -12.03
N SER A 200 6.49 -11.71 -12.99
CA SER A 200 5.12 -12.08 -13.32
C SER A 200 4.41 -12.70 -12.12
N VAL A 201 5.07 -13.61 -11.41
CA VAL A 201 4.48 -14.26 -10.23
C VAL A 201 4.23 -13.26 -9.12
N ILE A 202 5.17 -12.34 -8.83
CA ILE A 202 4.95 -11.29 -7.82
C ILE A 202 3.73 -10.44 -8.18
N ILE A 203 3.66 -9.92 -9.41
CA ILE A 203 2.57 -9.03 -9.82
C ILE A 203 1.22 -9.77 -9.69
N PHE A 204 1.12 -11.02 -10.17
CA PHE A 204 -0.15 -11.73 -10.11
C PHE A 204 -0.50 -12.25 -8.70
N LEU A 205 0.47 -12.58 -7.84
CA LEU A 205 0.18 -12.86 -6.42
C LEU A 205 -0.34 -11.60 -5.70
N VAL A 206 0.23 -10.44 -6.01
CA VAL A 206 -0.26 -9.16 -5.47
C VAL A 206 -1.68 -8.88 -6.00
N ILE A 207 -1.97 -9.11 -7.28
CA ILE A 207 -3.33 -8.98 -7.84
C ILE A 207 -4.31 -9.96 -7.15
N GLN A 208 -3.90 -11.20 -6.89
CA GLN A 208 -4.73 -12.17 -6.15
C GLN A 208 -5.07 -11.66 -4.75
N LEU A 209 -4.13 -11.03 -4.04
CA LEU A 209 -4.43 -10.36 -2.77
C LEU A 209 -5.49 -9.28 -2.93
N HIS A 210 -5.41 -8.47 -3.98
CA HIS A 210 -6.38 -7.41 -4.25
C HIS A 210 -7.79 -7.96 -4.48
N TYR A 211 -7.89 -9.05 -5.24
CA TYR A 211 -9.17 -9.73 -5.43
C TYR A 211 -9.74 -10.27 -4.12
N LEU A 212 -8.90 -10.93 -3.30
CA LEU A 212 -9.32 -11.50 -2.02
C LEU A 212 -9.81 -10.45 -1.02
N MET A 213 -9.21 -9.26 -1.01
CA MET A 213 -9.59 -8.17 -0.12
C MET A 213 -10.92 -7.52 -0.52
N ASN A 214 -11.26 -7.54 -1.80
CA ASN A 214 -12.49 -6.94 -2.33
C ASN A 214 -13.63 -7.97 -2.51
N CYS A 215 -13.43 -9.23 -2.13
CA CYS A 215 -14.48 -10.27 -2.18
C CYS A 215 -15.54 -10.15 -1.07
N THR A 216 -15.50 -9.11 -0.23
CA THR A 216 -16.37 -8.95 0.96
C THR A 216 -17.69 -8.21 0.67
N ASP A 217 -18.05 -8.00 -0.60
CA ASP A 217 -19.17 -7.13 -1.00
C ASP A 217 -20.60 -7.73 -0.79
N SER A 218 -20.72 -8.97 -0.30
CA SER A 218 -22.00 -9.55 0.14
C SER A 218 -21.78 -10.10 1.53
N GLU A 219 -22.73 -9.92 2.48
CA GLU A 219 -22.65 -10.39 3.86
C GLU A 219 -22.02 -11.80 3.93
N PRO A 220 -20.72 -11.91 4.18
CA PRO A 220 -20.03 -13.20 4.12
C PRO A 220 -20.38 -14.01 5.36
N GLY A 221 -20.76 -15.27 5.18
CA GLY A 221 -20.89 -16.21 6.28
C GLY A 221 -19.55 -16.34 7.04
N GLN A 222 -19.59 -16.69 8.30
CA GLN A 222 -18.38 -16.81 9.14
C GLN A 222 -17.35 -17.79 8.54
N GLU A 223 -17.80 -18.83 7.83
CA GLU A 223 -16.92 -19.77 7.13
C GLU A 223 -16.19 -19.13 5.94
N ASP A 224 -16.83 -18.23 5.19
CA ASP A 224 -16.24 -17.56 4.04
C ASP A 224 -15.16 -16.56 4.48
N ILE A 225 -15.35 -15.89 5.62
CA ILE A 225 -14.35 -15.01 6.23
C ILE A 225 -13.10 -15.81 6.62
N ILE A 226 -13.27 -16.97 7.27
CA ILE A 226 -12.14 -17.83 7.67
C ILE A 226 -11.41 -18.36 6.43
N ARG A 227 -12.13 -18.79 5.39
CA ARG A 227 -11.53 -19.25 4.13
C ARG A 227 -10.73 -18.14 3.46
N THR A 228 -11.31 -16.95 3.34
CA THR A 228 -10.65 -15.77 2.74
C THR A 228 -9.38 -15.40 3.50
N SER A 229 -9.43 -15.34 4.82
CA SER A 229 -8.26 -15.07 5.68
C SER A 229 -7.14 -16.09 5.48
N ASN A 230 -7.48 -17.38 5.37
CA ASN A 230 -6.50 -18.45 5.10
C ASN A 230 -5.83 -18.28 3.72
N TYR A 231 -6.59 -17.86 2.69
CA TYR A 231 -6.03 -17.62 1.36
C TYR A 231 -5.16 -16.36 1.32
N ILE A 232 -5.55 -15.28 2.00
CA ILE A 232 -4.72 -14.09 2.16
C ILE A 232 -3.38 -14.47 2.82
N SER A 233 -3.43 -15.22 3.93
CA SER A 233 -2.22 -15.68 4.61
C SER A 233 -1.34 -16.55 3.70
N CYS A 234 -1.92 -17.50 2.96
CA CYS A 234 -1.20 -18.36 2.02
C CYS A 234 -0.54 -17.54 0.89
N THR A 235 -1.24 -16.54 0.35
CA THR A 235 -0.71 -15.67 -0.70
C THR A 235 0.44 -14.80 -0.19
N MET A 236 0.30 -14.27 1.03
CA MET A 236 1.37 -13.53 1.71
C MET A 236 2.60 -14.40 1.96
N ASP A 237 2.39 -15.65 2.37
CA ASP A 237 3.48 -16.59 2.59
C ASP A 237 4.20 -16.97 1.28
N ALA A 238 3.46 -17.11 0.18
CA ALA A 238 4.03 -17.34 -1.14
C ALA A 238 4.89 -16.15 -1.59
N LEU A 239 4.41 -14.91 -1.40
CA LEU A 239 5.16 -13.69 -1.70
C LEU A 239 6.42 -13.58 -0.83
N LYS A 240 6.31 -13.77 0.49
CA LYS A 240 7.44 -13.74 1.42
C LYS A 240 8.48 -14.80 1.06
N ALA A 241 8.04 -16.02 0.76
CA ALA A 241 8.92 -17.10 0.36
C ALA A 241 9.65 -16.80 -0.95
N LEU A 242 8.95 -16.22 -1.93
CA LEU A 242 9.52 -15.85 -3.22
C LEU A 242 10.55 -14.72 -3.10
N VAL A 243 10.24 -13.64 -2.35
CA VAL A 243 11.16 -12.51 -2.11
C VAL A 243 12.40 -12.97 -1.32
N LYS A 244 12.22 -13.82 -0.29
CA LYS A 244 13.33 -14.34 0.51
C LYS A 244 14.30 -15.22 -0.28
N ARG A 245 13.85 -15.85 -1.36
CA ARG A 245 14.69 -16.74 -2.19
C ARG A 245 15.63 -16.01 -3.11
N GLN A 246 15.29 -14.81 -3.46
CA GLN A 246 16.18 -14.00 -4.26
C GLN A 246 17.40 -13.66 -3.40
N LYS A 247 18.61 -13.76 -3.98
CA LYS A 247 19.85 -13.25 -3.36
C LYS A 247 19.83 -11.71 -3.25
N ALA A 248 18.61 -11.19 -3.00
CA ALA A 248 18.43 -9.77 -2.74
C ALA A 248 19.24 -9.40 -1.50
N PRO A 249 19.90 -8.25 -1.49
CA PRO A 249 20.55 -7.75 -0.30
C PRO A 249 19.55 -7.79 0.87
N GLN A 250 20.00 -8.18 2.05
CA GLN A 250 19.20 -8.18 3.26
C GLN A 250 18.47 -6.85 3.47
N ALA A 251 19.02 -5.77 2.89
CA ALA A 251 18.43 -4.44 2.79
C ALA A 251 17.06 -4.40 2.07
N CYS A 252 16.82 -5.27 1.08
CA CYS A 252 15.50 -5.33 0.42
C CYS A 252 14.44 -5.91 1.39
N PHE A 253 14.79 -6.96 2.11
CA PHE A 253 13.87 -7.61 3.06
C PHE A 253 13.58 -6.71 4.27
N THR A 254 14.59 -6.02 4.82
CA THR A 254 14.41 -5.04 5.91
C THR A 254 13.60 -3.82 5.47
N SER A 255 13.77 -3.38 4.23
CA SER A 255 12.96 -2.32 3.62
C SER A 255 11.48 -2.72 3.47
N LEU A 256 11.17 -4.01 3.44
CA LEU A 256 9.83 -4.56 3.26
C LEU A 256 9.14 -4.96 4.58
N THR A 257 9.82 -4.93 5.74
CA THR A 257 9.21 -5.40 7.00
C THR A 257 7.90 -4.68 7.35
N GLY A 258 7.82 -3.36 7.15
CA GLY A 258 6.58 -2.61 7.37
C GLY A 258 5.54 -2.74 6.25
N SER A 259 5.93 -3.15 5.04
CA SER A 259 5.00 -3.24 3.91
C SER A 259 4.13 -4.50 3.94
N TRP A 260 4.56 -5.56 4.65
CA TRP A 260 3.79 -6.79 4.74
C TRP A 260 2.47 -6.61 5.48
N ASP A 261 2.46 -5.81 6.55
CA ASP A 261 1.24 -5.52 7.31
C ASP A 261 0.29 -4.64 6.50
N LEU A 262 0.83 -3.68 5.74
CA LEU A 262 0.04 -2.85 4.82
C LEU A 262 -0.58 -3.67 3.69
N LEU A 263 0.17 -4.62 3.10
CA LEU A 263 -0.34 -5.53 2.08
C LEU A 263 -1.46 -6.45 2.59
N ALA A 264 -1.51 -6.71 3.89
CA ALA A 264 -2.54 -7.53 4.52
C ALA A 264 -3.79 -6.72 4.94
N SER A 265 -3.74 -5.38 4.88
CA SER A 265 -4.83 -4.49 5.26
C SER A 265 -5.56 -3.96 4.01
N PRO A 266 -6.88 -4.15 3.87
CA PRO A 266 -7.64 -3.65 2.72
C PRO A 266 -7.48 -2.13 2.51
N GLU A 267 -7.49 -1.35 3.59
CA GLU A 267 -7.40 0.11 3.54
C GLU A 267 -6.03 0.61 3.07
N ASN A 268 -4.96 -0.13 3.41
CA ASN A 268 -3.58 0.27 3.16
C ASN A 268 -2.89 -0.57 2.08
N TYR A 269 -3.63 -1.48 1.44
CA TYR A 269 -3.10 -2.43 0.46
C TYR A 269 -2.25 -1.76 -0.63
N LEU A 270 -2.76 -0.72 -1.29
CA LEU A 270 -2.04 -0.02 -2.36
C LEU A 270 -0.78 0.69 -1.88
N GLU A 271 -0.72 1.14 -0.62
CA GLU A 271 0.52 1.64 -0.01
C GLU A 271 1.55 0.53 0.13
N GLY A 272 1.11 -0.65 0.58
CA GLY A 272 1.94 -1.85 0.62
C GLY A 272 2.47 -2.23 -0.76
N VAL A 273 1.63 -2.17 -1.80
CA VAL A 273 2.04 -2.41 -3.20
C VAL A 273 3.07 -1.40 -3.68
N LEU A 274 2.88 -0.11 -3.39
CA LEU A 274 3.85 0.94 -3.74
C LEU A 274 5.21 0.71 -3.08
N LEU A 275 5.23 0.32 -1.80
CA LEU A 275 6.48 0.03 -1.09
C LEU A 275 7.18 -1.21 -1.65
N LEU A 276 6.42 -2.28 -1.92
CA LEU A 276 6.93 -3.50 -2.55
C LEU A 276 7.53 -3.19 -3.93
N ALA A 277 6.79 -2.47 -4.77
CA ALA A 277 7.24 -2.09 -6.11
C ALA A 277 8.50 -1.22 -6.07
N ARG A 278 8.55 -0.23 -5.16
CA ARG A 278 9.75 0.60 -4.95
C ARG A 278 10.96 -0.22 -4.51
N ALA A 279 10.77 -1.18 -3.61
CA ALA A 279 11.84 -2.05 -3.16
C ALA A 279 12.36 -2.93 -4.30
N LEU A 280 11.47 -3.47 -5.14
CA LEU A 280 11.84 -4.26 -6.31
C LEU A 280 12.64 -3.43 -7.33
N VAL A 281 12.17 -2.23 -7.67
CA VAL A 281 12.85 -1.33 -8.62
C VAL A 281 14.22 -0.87 -8.09
N LYS A 282 14.31 -0.55 -6.79
CA LYS A 282 15.53 -0.03 -6.18
C LYS A 282 16.65 -1.08 -6.03
N HIS A 283 16.28 -2.30 -5.66
CA HIS A 283 17.26 -3.32 -5.25
C HIS A 283 17.57 -4.36 -6.33
N HIS A 284 16.85 -4.32 -7.45
CA HIS A 284 17.02 -5.30 -8.53
C HIS A 284 17.26 -4.59 -9.87
N HIS A 285 18.50 -4.16 -10.10
CA HIS A 285 18.90 -3.59 -11.38
C HIS A 285 18.58 -4.55 -12.54
N GLY A 286 17.89 -4.05 -13.55
CA GLY A 286 17.49 -4.81 -14.74
C GLY A 286 16.12 -5.47 -14.68
N LEU A 287 15.40 -5.43 -13.55
CA LEU A 287 14.01 -5.87 -13.50
C LEU A 287 13.01 -4.82 -14.01
N ASP A 288 13.42 -3.57 -14.14
CA ASP A 288 12.56 -2.45 -14.59
C ASP A 288 11.86 -2.78 -15.91
N TYR A 289 12.61 -3.29 -16.90
CA TYR A 289 12.05 -3.70 -18.18
C TYR A 289 11.07 -4.87 -18.03
N ALA A 290 11.38 -5.86 -17.19
CA ALA A 290 10.51 -7.00 -16.95
C ALA A 290 9.21 -6.57 -16.24
N VAL A 291 9.28 -5.67 -15.27
CA VAL A 291 8.10 -5.06 -14.61
C VAL A 291 7.29 -4.26 -15.63
N PHE A 292 7.96 -3.41 -16.41
CA PHE A 292 7.32 -2.58 -17.43
C PHE A 292 6.51 -3.41 -18.44
N THR A 293 7.10 -4.47 -19.01
CA THR A 293 6.43 -5.34 -19.99
C THR A 293 5.21 -6.07 -19.45
N LYS A 294 5.11 -6.26 -18.13
CA LYS A 294 3.95 -6.89 -17.49
C LYS A 294 2.90 -5.89 -17.05
N VAL A 295 3.32 -4.70 -16.65
CA VAL A 295 2.44 -3.66 -16.13
C VAL A 295 1.65 -2.96 -17.24
N ILE A 296 2.28 -2.65 -18.37
CA ILE A 296 1.63 -1.92 -19.47
C ILE A 296 0.36 -2.61 -20.00
N PRO A 297 0.35 -3.92 -20.31
CA PRO A 297 -0.88 -4.57 -20.74
C PRO A 297 -2.00 -4.52 -19.69
N LEU A 298 -1.65 -4.60 -18.40
CA LEU A 298 -2.63 -4.53 -17.31
C LEU A 298 -3.23 -3.13 -17.14
N LEU A 299 -2.45 -2.07 -17.42
CA LEU A 299 -2.96 -0.70 -17.43
C LEU A 299 -4.00 -0.47 -18.53
N HIS A 300 -3.83 -1.10 -19.69
CA HIS A 300 -4.72 -0.90 -20.84
C HIS A 300 -5.93 -1.84 -20.86
N HIS A 301 -5.73 -3.10 -20.50
CA HIS A 301 -6.72 -4.17 -20.70
C HIS A 301 -7.13 -4.89 -19.42
N GLY A 302 -6.52 -4.56 -18.26
CA GLY A 302 -6.86 -5.16 -16.97
C GLY A 302 -8.23 -4.73 -16.47
N ASP A 303 -8.80 -5.50 -15.55
CA ASP A 303 -9.93 -5.06 -14.72
C ASP A 303 -9.48 -3.98 -13.70
N ASP A 304 -10.41 -3.45 -12.93
CA ASP A 304 -10.12 -2.32 -12.02
C ASP A 304 -9.05 -2.65 -10.97
N GLN A 305 -9.07 -3.87 -10.40
CA GLN A 305 -8.07 -4.31 -9.43
C GLN A 305 -6.69 -4.49 -10.07
N GLN A 306 -6.67 -5.05 -11.28
CA GLN A 306 -5.45 -5.19 -12.07
C GLN A 306 -4.88 -3.83 -12.46
N LYS A 307 -5.73 -2.90 -12.92
CA LYS A 307 -5.33 -1.52 -13.27
C LYS A 307 -4.74 -0.78 -12.08
N LEU A 308 -5.41 -0.78 -10.93
CA LEU A 308 -4.93 -0.11 -9.72
C LEU A 308 -3.58 -0.67 -9.25
N THR A 309 -3.44 -2.00 -9.24
CA THR A 309 -2.17 -2.65 -8.91
C THR A 309 -1.08 -2.29 -9.92
N ALA A 310 -1.41 -2.31 -11.22
CA ALA A 310 -0.49 -1.92 -12.29
C ALA A 310 -0.08 -0.45 -12.20
N MET A 311 -1.01 0.46 -11.87
CA MET A 311 -0.72 1.88 -11.63
C MET A 311 0.27 2.07 -10.49
N ALA A 312 0.14 1.32 -9.39
CA ALA A 312 1.08 1.40 -8.27
C ALA A 312 2.49 0.93 -8.69
N PHE A 313 2.61 -0.16 -9.44
CA PHE A 313 3.89 -0.62 -9.99
C PHE A 313 4.48 0.38 -11.00
N PHE A 314 3.66 0.91 -11.91
CA PHE A 314 4.10 1.93 -12.86
C PHE A 314 4.60 3.20 -12.16
N THR A 315 3.88 3.65 -11.16
CA THR A 315 4.27 4.78 -10.31
C THR A 315 5.65 4.57 -9.69
N ALA A 316 5.95 3.37 -9.21
CA ALA A 316 7.28 3.03 -8.69
C ALA A 316 8.37 3.02 -9.78
N LEU A 317 8.06 2.49 -10.97
CA LEU A 317 8.96 2.50 -12.13
C LEU A 317 9.39 3.91 -12.55
N LEU A 318 8.53 4.91 -12.38
CA LEU A 318 8.86 6.32 -12.68
C LEU A 318 9.99 6.89 -11.81
N SER A 319 10.41 6.19 -10.75
CA SER A 319 11.59 6.54 -9.98
C SER A 319 12.91 6.07 -10.62
N SER A 320 12.85 5.17 -11.59
CA SER A 320 14.01 4.63 -12.32
C SER A 320 14.36 5.52 -13.52
N GLU A 321 15.62 5.84 -13.66
CA GLU A 321 16.14 6.63 -14.79
C GLU A 321 15.96 5.91 -16.12
N SER A 322 16.18 4.59 -16.14
CA SER A 322 16.01 3.77 -17.34
C SER A 322 14.58 3.82 -17.88
N THR A 323 13.58 3.74 -16.98
CA THR A 323 12.16 3.86 -17.37
C THR A 323 11.85 5.26 -17.89
N TYR A 324 12.35 6.29 -17.21
CA TYR A 324 12.12 7.67 -17.59
C TYR A 324 12.74 8.06 -18.95
N THR A 325 13.90 7.48 -19.29
CA THR A 325 14.56 7.71 -20.58
C THR A 325 13.89 6.99 -21.75
N VAL A 326 13.35 5.78 -21.50
CA VAL A 326 12.66 4.99 -22.54
C VAL A 326 11.29 5.57 -22.88
N LEU A 327 10.56 6.03 -21.87
CA LEU A 327 9.25 6.64 -22.07
C LEU A 327 9.38 8.13 -22.39
N GLN A 328 8.67 8.56 -23.43
CA GLN A 328 8.63 9.99 -23.75
C GLN A 328 7.97 10.76 -22.60
N LYS A 329 8.63 11.79 -22.13
CA LYS A 329 8.22 12.62 -21.01
C LYS A 329 6.79 13.14 -21.11
N HIS A 330 6.39 13.62 -22.30
CA HIS A 330 5.03 14.12 -22.51
C HIS A 330 3.98 13.03 -22.33
N TYR A 331 4.29 11.78 -22.69
CA TYR A 331 3.41 10.63 -22.45
C TYR A 331 3.22 10.37 -20.95
N ILE A 332 4.32 10.34 -20.19
CA ILE A 332 4.27 10.14 -18.72
C ILE A 332 3.41 11.25 -18.06
N LEU A 333 3.72 12.52 -18.37
CA LEU A 333 3.01 13.64 -17.77
C LEU A 333 1.54 13.70 -18.22
N GLY A 334 1.23 13.35 -19.47
CA GLY A 334 -0.13 13.23 -19.97
C GLY A 334 -0.92 12.14 -19.22
N LEU A 335 -0.34 10.97 -19.04
CA LEU A 335 -0.94 9.86 -18.30
C LEU A 335 -1.23 10.24 -16.85
N LEU A 336 -0.26 10.81 -16.15
CA LEU A 336 -0.41 11.25 -14.76
C LEU A 336 -1.48 12.35 -14.63
N LYS A 337 -1.55 13.28 -15.59
CA LYS A 337 -2.58 14.32 -15.61
C LYS A 337 -3.98 13.72 -15.80
N ASN A 338 -4.12 12.71 -16.65
CA ASN A 338 -5.40 12.02 -16.84
C ASN A 338 -5.83 11.31 -15.54
N TRP A 339 -4.91 10.65 -14.83
CA TRP A 339 -5.21 10.04 -13.53
C TRP A 339 -5.57 11.08 -12.46
N GLN A 340 -4.97 12.28 -12.51
CA GLN A 340 -5.29 13.36 -11.58
C GLN A 340 -6.70 13.94 -11.80
N ALA A 341 -7.22 13.87 -13.03
CA ALA A 341 -8.56 14.32 -13.37
C ALA A 341 -9.64 13.24 -13.18
N ASP A 342 -9.27 12.05 -12.73
CA ASP A 342 -10.20 10.93 -12.53
C ASP A 342 -11.15 11.18 -11.37
N SER A 343 -12.36 10.64 -11.46
CA SER A 343 -13.38 10.71 -10.40
C SER A 343 -12.96 9.92 -9.15
N CYS A 344 -12.22 8.83 -9.31
CA CYS A 344 -11.75 7.98 -8.22
C CYS A 344 -10.56 8.63 -7.48
N PRO A 345 -10.66 8.89 -6.16
CA PRO A 345 -9.58 9.48 -5.38
C PRO A 345 -8.30 8.65 -5.38
N THR A 346 -8.41 7.34 -5.52
CA THR A 346 -7.25 6.44 -5.58
C THR A 346 -6.39 6.68 -6.82
N TYR A 347 -7.00 6.96 -7.98
CA TYR A 347 -6.26 7.33 -9.20
C TYR A 347 -5.53 8.66 -9.00
N ARG A 348 -6.20 9.67 -8.41
CA ARG A 348 -5.60 10.97 -8.12
C ARG A 348 -4.43 10.85 -7.14
N TRP A 349 -4.59 10.02 -6.10
CA TRP A 349 -3.54 9.70 -5.14
C TRP A 349 -2.31 9.04 -5.78
N LEU A 350 -2.51 8.03 -6.64
CA LEU A 350 -1.42 7.36 -7.38
C LEU A 350 -0.72 8.32 -8.35
N SER A 351 -1.48 9.20 -9.02
CA SER A 351 -0.94 10.25 -9.88
C SER A 351 0.05 11.14 -9.12
N LEU A 352 -0.31 11.63 -7.93
CA LEU A 352 0.56 12.47 -7.11
C LEU A 352 1.88 11.77 -6.75
N HIS A 353 1.82 10.49 -6.37
CA HIS A 353 3.03 9.70 -6.14
C HIS A 353 3.89 9.58 -7.40
N GLY A 354 3.26 9.39 -8.56
CA GLY A 354 3.94 9.37 -9.87
C GLY A 354 4.62 10.70 -10.16
N MET A 355 3.95 11.83 -9.97
CA MET A 355 4.51 13.18 -10.14
C MET A 355 5.71 13.42 -9.22
N GLY A 356 5.62 12.98 -7.95
CA GLY A 356 6.74 13.07 -7.01
C GLY A 356 7.95 12.21 -7.39
N ASN A 357 7.75 11.10 -8.09
CA ASN A 357 8.84 10.26 -8.60
C ASN A 357 9.47 10.86 -9.87
N VAL A 358 8.66 11.38 -10.78
CA VAL A 358 9.13 12.07 -12.00
C VAL A 358 9.94 13.32 -11.68
N ALA A 359 9.57 14.05 -10.62
CA ALA A 359 10.27 15.26 -10.20
C ALA A 359 11.79 15.07 -10.03
N ARG A 360 12.24 13.87 -9.67
CA ARG A 360 13.68 13.54 -9.50
C ARG A 360 14.50 13.67 -10.78
N HIS A 361 13.85 13.49 -11.92
CA HIS A 361 14.49 13.52 -13.25
C HIS A 361 14.38 14.90 -13.92
N LEU A 362 13.62 15.84 -13.32
CA LEU A 362 13.42 17.18 -13.84
C LEU A 362 14.52 18.12 -13.32
N GLN A 363 15.35 18.62 -14.23
CA GLN A 363 16.37 19.61 -13.90
C GLN A 363 16.00 21.02 -14.38
N ASN A 364 15.04 21.14 -15.29
CA ASN A 364 14.60 22.42 -15.85
C ASN A 364 13.61 23.12 -14.92
N LYS A 365 13.94 24.37 -14.54
CA LYS A 365 13.12 25.21 -13.65
C LYS A 365 11.66 25.40 -14.16
N LYS A 366 11.48 25.53 -15.48
CA LYS A 366 10.15 25.69 -16.10
C LYS A 366 9.30 24.41 -15.97
N GLU A 367 9.92 23.26 -16.18
CA GLU A 367 9.23 21.96 -16.10
C GLU A 367 8.83 21.63 -14.66
N LEU A 368 9.72 21.90 -13.73
CA LEU A 368 9.45 21.74 -12.30
C LEU A 368 8.32 22.66 -11.84
N SER A 369 8.32 23.91 -12.34
CA SER A 369 7.23 24.87 -12.09
C SER A 369 5.89 24.38 -12.63
N ASN A 370 5.86 23.84 -13.84
CA ASN A 370 4.64 23.28 -14.44
C ASN A 370 4.15 22.05 -13.66
N LEU A 371 5.04 21.21 -13.18
CA LEU A 371 4.68 20.05 -12.36
C LEU A 371 4.05 20.50 -11.03
N LEU A 372 4.68 21.44 -10.32
CA LEU A 372 4.15 21.98 -9.07
C LEU A 372 2.78 22.65 -9.26
N LEU A 373 2.61 23.44 -10.34
CA LEU A 373 1.32 24.03 -10.69
C LEU A 373 0.25 22.96 -10.98
N GLY A 374 0.64 21.81 -11.53
CA GLY A 374 -0.26 20.69 -11.75
C GLY A 374 -0.70 20.00 -10.47
N ILE A 375 0.12 20.01 -9.41
CA ILE A 375 -0.19 19.39 -8.11
C ILE A 375 -1.10 20.29 -7.26
N LEU A 376 -0.97 21.61 -7.35
CA LEU A 376 -1.67 22.56 -6.47
C LEU A 376 -3.21 22.40 -6.42
N PRO A 377 -3.92 22.09 -7.51
CA PRO A 377 -5.37 21.88 -7.45
C PRO A 377 -5.79 20.77 -6.50
N SER A 378 -4.91 19.80 -6.21
CA SER A 378 -5.19 18.71 -5.27
C SER A 378 -5.30 19.15 -3.81
N PHE A 379 -4.95 20.39 -3.47
CA PHE A 379 -5.23 20.96 -2.15
C PHE A 379 -6.73 21.14 -1.90
N ASN A 380 -7.50 21.35 -2.96
CA ASN A 380 -8.96 21.51 -2.91
C ASN A 380 -9.71 20.20 -3.15
N ASP A 381 -9.04 19.05 -3.04
CA ASP A 381 -9.65 17.75 -3.19
C ASP A 381 -10.63 17.45 -2.05
N THR A 382 -11.64 16.65 -2.34
CA THR A 382 -12.61 16.20 -1.33
C THR A 382 -12.03 15.11 -0.43
N ASP A 383 -11.04 14.36 -0.91
CA ASP A 383 -10.40 13.26 -0.21
C ASP A 383 -9.18 13.74 0.59
N GLU A 384 -9.20 13.49 1.91
CA GLU A 384 -8.12 13.89 2.83
C GLU A 384 -6.77 13.25 2.46
N LYS A 385 -6.76 12.00 2.00
CA LYS A 385 -5.55 11.28 1.62
C LYS A 385 -4.88 11.93 0.40
N VAL A 386 -5.68 12.44 -0.54
CA VAL A 386 -5.18 13.17 -1.72
C VAL A 386 -4.54 14.49 -1.30
N ILE A 387 -5.20 15.27 -0.42
CA ILE A 387 -4.67 16.53 0.11
C ILE A 387 -3.33 16.31 0.82
N LEU A 388 -3.27 15.34 1.75
CA LEU A 388 -2.06 15.01 2.49
C LEU A 388 -0.92 14.59 1.56
N THR A 389 -1.22 13.76 0.58
CA THR A 389 -0.23 13.32 -0.40
C THR A 389 0.29 14.45 -1.28
N ALA A 390 -0.58 15.39 -1.68
CA ALA A 390 -0.16 16.58 -2.43
C ALA A 390 0.83 17.43 -1.62
N MET A 391 0.57 17.65 -0.32
CA MET A 391 1.48 18.38 0.56
C MET A 391 2.82 17.65 0.74
N GLU A 392 2.80 16.34 0.95
CA GLU A 392 4.01 15.51 1.07
C GLU A 392 4.84 15.51 -0.21
N VAL A 393 4.21 15.41 -1.37
CA VAL A 393 4.89 15.41 -2.67
C VAL A 393 5.51 16.78 -2.95
N ILE A 394 4.78 17.88 -2.69
CA ILE A 394 5.34 19.22 -2.82
C ILE A 394 6.54 19.40 -1.88
N ASN A 395 6.41 18.97 -0.62
CA ASN A 395 7.51 19.06 0.35
C ASN A 395 8.76 18.30 -0.13
N LYS A 396 8.57 17.10 -0.64
CA LYS A 396 9.65 16.29 -1.22
C LYS A 396 10.31 16.98 -2.42
N ILE A 397 9.52 17.61 -3.31
CA ILE A 397 10.03 18.34 -4.47
C ILE A 397 10.81 19.58 -4.03
N VAL A 398 10.27 20.36 -3.09
CA VAL A 398 10.93 21.56 -2.55
C VAL A 398 12.26 21.22 -1.88
N THR A 399 12.28 20.16 -1.08
CA THR A 399 13.50 19.70 -0.41
C THR A 399 14.55 19.18 -1.40
N LEU A 400 14.12 18.50 -2.48
CA LEU A 400 15.01 17.94 -3.48
C LEU A 400 15.63 19.01 -4.39
N HIS A 401 14.87 20.07 -4.71
CA HIS A 401 15.23 21.07 -5.74
C HIS A 401 15.38 22.50 -5.16
N LYS A 402 15.84 22.63 -3.93
CA LYS A 402 15.89 23.89 -3.14
C LYS A 402 16.02 25.17 -3.97
N ASN A 403 17.06 25.29 -4.79
CA ASN A 403 17.40 26.54 -5.52
C ASN A 403 16.89 26.54 -6.97
N ASN A 404 16.15 25.52 -7.38
CA ASN A 404 15.69 25.36 -8.77
C ASN A 404 14.19 25.62 -8.95
N ILE A 405 13.50 26.12 -7.93
CA ILE A 405 12.07 26.45 -8.00
C ILE A 405 11.90 27.94 -8.29
N ASN A 406 10.93 28.28 -9.14
CA ASN A 406 10.60 29.68 -9.42
C ASN A 406 9.93 30.32 -8.21
N MET A 407 10.42 31.49 -7.77
CA MET A 407 9.92 32.19 -6.60
C MET A 407 8.43 32.51 -6.68
N ASN A 408 7.90 32.85 -7.85
CA ASN A 408 6.47 33.09 -8.02
C ASN A 408 5.62 31.85 -7.71
N ILE A 409 6.12 30.64 -8.05
CA ILE A 409 5.45 29.39 -7.70
C ILE A 409 5.55 29.13 -6.20
N PHE A 410 6.70 29.42 -5.61
CA PHE A 410 6.92 29.29 -4.17
C PHE A 410 5.92 30.15 -3.38
N VAL A 411 5.79 31.43 -3.73
CA VAL A 411 4.79 32.36 -3.15
C VAL A 411 3.37 31.82 -3.34
N LYS A 412 3.06 31.28 -4.54
CA LYS A 412 1.74 30.70 -4.83
C LYS A 412 1.43 29.50 -3.95
N ILE A 413 2.40 28.61 -3.73
CA ILE A 413 2.25 27.46 -2.83
C ILE A 413 1.93 27.95 -1.41
N VAL A 414 2.73 28.88 -0.88
CA VAL A 414 2.54 29.41 0.48
C VAL A 414 1.16 30.06 0.63
N LYS A 415 0.72 30.86 -0.36
CA LYS A 415 -0.62 31.46 -0.34
C LYS A 415 -1.74 30.41 -0.26
N GLN A 416 -1.63 29.35 -1.06
CA GLN A 416 -2.64 28.28 -1.06
C GLN A 416 -2.57 27.39 0.19
N LEU A 417 -1.44 27.40 0.89
CA LEU A 417 -1.24 26.66 2.13
C LEU A 417 -1.84 27.35 3.35
N GLN A 418 -1.97 28.69 3.33
CA GLN A 418 -2.43 29.48 4.48
C GLN A 418 -3.75 28.99 5.11
N PRO A 419 -4.82 28.65 4.35
CA PRO A 419 -6.05 28.17 4.96
C PRO A 419 -5.86 26.87 5.76
N PHE A 420 -4.92 26.02 5.35
CA PHE A 420 -4.66 24.72 5.97
C PHE A 420 -3.81 24.81 7.25
N LEU A 421 -3.17 25.94 7.52
CA LEU A 421 -2.44 26.16 8.77
C LEU A 421 -3.37 26.19 10.00
N ALA A 422 -4.64 26.55 9.79
CA ALA A 422 -5.70 26.57 10.79
C ALA A 422 -6.84 25.58 10.49
N ASP A 423 -6.62 24.59 9.63
CA ASP A 423 -7.64 23.58 9.30
C ASP A 423 -8.09 22.82 10.56
N GLY A 424 -9.37 22.47 10.65
CA GLY A 424 -9.92 21.71 11.77
C GLY A 424 -9.49 20.24 11.82
N ARG A 425 -8.92 19.71 10.73
CA ARG A 425 -8.42 18.34 10.61
C ARG A 425 -6.94 18.28 11.06
N PRO A 426 -6.62 17.62 12.19
CA PRO A 426 -5.28 17.66 12.77
C PRO A 426 -4.17 17.16 11.85
N LYS A 427 -4.45 16.12 11.05
CA LYS A 427 -3.47 15.56 10.09
C LYS A 427 -3.12 16.58 9.01
N ILE A 428 -4.11 17.26 8.44
CA ILE A 428 -3.91 18.28 7.41
C ILE A 428 -3.14 19.46 7.98
N THR A 429 -3.54 19.95 9.14
CA THR A 429 -2.83 21.03 9.83
C THR A 429 -1.36 20.70 10.09
N CYS A 430 -1.07 19.49 10.57
CA CYS A 430 0.32 19.07 10.80
C CYS A 430 1.12 19.00 9.49
N ALA A 431 0.53 18.46 8.42
CA ALA A 431 1.18 18.37 7.11
C ALA A 431 1.42 19.76 6.50
N ALA A 432 0.43 20.66 6.57
CA ALA A 432 0.53 22.03 6.09
C ALA A 432 1.61 22.83 6.83
N ASN A 433 1.61 22.76 8.16
CA ASN A 433 2.61 23.44 8.99
C ASN A 433 4.02 22.91 8.73
N ARG A 434 4.19 21.59 8.55
CA ARG A 434 5.47 21.00 8.20
C ARG A 434 5.97 21.48 6.84
N LEU A 435 5.10 21.45 5.82
CA LEU A 435 5.45 21.97 4.50
C LEU A 435 5.84 23.45 4.56
N PHE A 436 5.07 24.25 5.29
CA PHE A 436 5.36 25.68 5.48
C PHE A 436 6.71 25.91 6.14
N GLN A 437 7.05 25.20 7.23
CA GLN A 437 8.35 25.27 7.88
C GLN A 437 9.49 24.90 6.94
N ASP A 438 9.37 23.79 6.21
CA ASP A 438 10.41 23.33 5.29
C ASP A 438 10.59 24.31 4.12
N MET A 439 9.52 24.96 3.66
CA MET A 439 9.60 26.03 2.67
C MET A 439 10.37 27.24 3.18
N ILE A 440 10.06 27.73 4.38
CA ILE A 440 10.75 28.90 4.96
C ILE A 440 12.23 28.62 5.21
N LYS A 441 12.56 27.44 5.73
CA LYS A 441 13.94 27.02 6.02
C LYS A 441 14.82 26.91 4.79
N ASN A 442 14.23 26.55 3.64
CA ASN A 442 14.96 26.28 2.41
C ASN A 442 15.15 27.52 1.51
N LEU A 443 14.77 28.72 1.98
CA LEU A 443 14.91 29.96 1.21
C LEU A 443 16.27 30.62 1.40
N ASP A 444 16.83 31.09 0.31
CA ASP A 444 18.01 31.93 0.34
C ASP A 444 17.70 33.32 0.90
N VAL A 445 18.68 33.94 1.55
CA VAL A 445 18.54 35.28 2.18
C VAL A 445 18.02 36.34 1.20
N LYS A 446 18.44 36.26 -0.08
CA LYS A 446 18.03 37.19 -1.15
C LYS A 446 16.54 37.06 -1.54
N GLU A 447 15.95 35.90 -1.30
CA GLU A 447 14.57 35.58 -1.69
C GLU A 447 13.56 35.83 -0.55
N LYS A 448 14.05 36.09 0.68
CA LYS A 448 13.20 36.30 1.86
C LYS A 448 12.19 37.42 1.69
N ALA A 449 12.60 38.53 1.03
CA ALA A 449 11.73 39.70 0.83
C ALA A 449 10.43 39.34 0.07
N ALA A 450 10.49 38.41 -0.88
CA ALA A 450 9.32 38.01 -1.67
C ALA A 450 8.27 37.23 -0.84
N LEU A 451 8.66 36.58 0.26
CA LEU A 451 7.77 35.82 1.13
C LEU A 451 7.40 36.51 2.44
N GLN A 452 8.04 37.65 2.74
CA GLN A 452 7.85 38.35 4.00
C GLN A 452 6.36 38.61 4.32
N ASP A 453 5.60 39.06 3.33
CA ASP A 453 4.17 39.33 3.48
C ASP A 453 3.36 38.09 3.82
N GLN A 454 3.69 36.97 3.17
CA GLN A 454 3.00 35.71 3.40
C GLN A 454 3.33 35.14 4.78
N VAL A 455 4.57 35.26 5.22
CA VAL A 455 4.99 34.83 6.55
C VAL A 455 4.31 35.67 7.63
N LEU A 456 4.24 36.99 7.46
CA LEU A 456 3.57 37.90 8.40
C LEU A 456 2.07 37.57 8.53
N ASN A 457 1.36 37.35 7.42
CA ASN A 457 -0.04 36.96 7.45
C ASN A 457 -0.23 35.60 8.12
N SER A 458 0.72 34.67 7.94
CA SER A 458 0.66 33.36 8.58
C SER A 458 0.85 33.42 10.10
N ILE A 459 1.61 34.40 10.61
CA ILE A 459 1.81 34.58 12.06
C ILE A 459 0.48 34.80 12.78
N VAL A 460 -0.41 35.66 12.26
CA VAL A 460 -1.72 35.91 12.86
C VAL A 460 -2.51 34.59 12.93
N THR A 461 -2.62 33.87 11.82
CA THR A 461 -3.31 32.56 11.77
C THR A 461 -2.73 31.57 12.78
N LEU A 462 -1.41 31.46 12.88
CA LEU A 462 -0.74 30.56 13.80
C LEU A 462 -0.98 30.94 15.26
N LEU A 463 -0.87 32.22 15.60
CA LEU A 463 -1.10 32.73 16.95
C LEU A 463 -2.52 32.43 17.44
N LEU A 464 -3.53 32.75 16.63
CA LEU A 464 -4.94 32.60 17.00
C LEU A 464 -5.34 31.11 17.23
N ASN A 465 -4.56 30.18 16.74
CA ASN A 465 -4.85 28.74 16.82
C ASN A 465 -3.85 27.95 17.70
N LEU A 466 -3.06 28.62 18.57
CA LEU A 466 -2.10 27.95 19.45
C LEU A 466 -2.76 27.11 20.55
N GLN A 467 -3.99 27.43 20.93
CA GLN A 467 -4.74 26.78 22.01
C GLN A 467 -5.62 25.63 21.50
N ASP A 468 -5.33 25.11 20.29
CA ASP A 468 -6.03 23.96 19.75
C ASP A 468 -5.99 22.78 20.75
N PRO A 469 -7.13 22.14 21.04
CA PRO A 469 -7.20 20.99 21.93
C PRO A 469 -6.39 19.78 21.43
N HIS A 470 -6.15 19.69 20.11
CA HIS A 470 -5.29 18.66 19.52
C HIS A 470 -3.81 19.00 19.72
N LEU A 471 -3.17 18.34 20.67
CA LEU A 471 -1.77 18.60 21.08
C LEU A 471 -0.77 18.58 19.91
N THR A 472 -0.96 17.66 18.95
CA THR A 472 -0.08 17.56 17.78
C THR A 472 -0.21 18.75 16.84
N ALA A 473 -1.43 19.24 16.60
CA ALA A 473 -1.70 20.42 15.79
C ALA A 473 -1.18 21.68 16.48
N ALA A 474 -1.47 21.84 17.78
CA ALA A 474 -0.96 22.96 18.58
C ALA A 474 0.57 23.00 18.61
N LYS A 475 1.24 21.84 18.78
CA LYS A 475 2.70 21.74 18.71
C LYS A 475 3.24 22.15 17.33
N SER A 476 2.63 21.65 16.27
CA SER A 476 3.05 21.94 14.90
C SER A 476 2.95 23.43 14.57
N ARG A 477 1.89 24.11 15.06
CA ARG A 477 1.73 25.57 14.91
C ARG A 477 2.78 26.36 15.71
N ARG A 478 3.10 25.93 16.95
CA ARG A 478 4.19 26.57 17.75
C ARG A 478 5.54 26.43 17.03
N ASP A 479 5.83 25.26 16.47
CA ASP A 479 7.07 25.05 15.72
C ASP A 479 7.10 25.96 14.47
N SER A 480 5.96 26.10 13.75
CA SER A 480 5.86 27.04 12.61
C SER A 480 6.05 28.49 13.03
N LEU A 481 5.45 28.89 14.13
CA LEU A 481 5.61 30.27 14.66
C LEU A 481 7.07 30.58 15.02
N LYS A 482 7.77 29.61 15.62
CA LYS A 482 9.20 29.70 15.90
C LYS A 482 10.02 29.95 14.63
N GLU A 483 9.73 29.19 13.57
CA GLU A 483 10.41 29.37 12.28
C GLU A 483 10.08 30.73 11.63
N CYS A 484 8.85 31.23 11.77
CA CYS A 484 8.49 32.56 11.31
C CYS A 484 9.31 33.64 12.02
N LYS A 485 9.51 33.55 13.35
CA LYS A 485 10.35 34.48 14.13
C LYS A 485 11.80 34.48 13.62
N VAL A 486 12.36 33.26 13.41
CA VAL A 486 13.73 33.13 12.86
C VAL A 486 13.82 33.74 11.46
N PHE A 487 12.82 33.51 10.62
CA PHE A 487 12.76 34.06 9.27
C PHE A 487 12.74 35.58 9.24
N LEU A 488 11.98 36.21 10.15
CA LEU A 488 11.86 37.67 10.26
C LEU A 488 13.04 38.31 11.01
N GLY A 489 13.97 37.53 11.57
CA GLY A 489 15.09 38.03 12.34
C GLY A 489 14.71 38.45 13.77
N TRP A 490 13.52 38.05 14.24
CA TRP A 490 13.10 38.28 15.63
C TRP A 490 13.82 37.27 16.54
N THR A 491 15.09 37.51 16.79
CA THR A 491 15.92 36.60 17.61
C THR A 491 15.60 36.83 19.09
N ALA A 492 15.19 35.74 19.71
CA ALA A 492 14.89 35.72 21.12
C ALA A 492 16.17 35.78 21.96
N ASN A 493 16.39 36.89 22.61
CA ASN A 493 17.15 36.92 23.88
C ASN A 493 16.22 36.66 25.08
N ASP A 494 14.97 36.32 24.84
CA ASP A 494 13.96 36.22 25.87
C ASP A 494 13.40 34.83 26.01
N ASN A 495 13.61 34.24 27.19
CA ASN A 495 12.86 33.13 27.73
C ASN A 495 11.34 33.40 27.86
N GLN A 496 10.85 34.48 27.29
CA GLN A 496 9.46 34.91 27.24
C GLN A 496 8.96 34.86 25.79
N ASP A 497 8.52 33.70 25.36
CA ASP A 497 7.67 33.53 24.19
C ASP A 497 6.28 34.14 24.44
N SER A 498 6.24 35.40 24.87
CA SER A 498 4.98 36.02 25.19
C SER A 498 4.31 36.53 23.92
N TRP A 499 3.04 36.23 23.81
CA TRP A 499 2.10 36.74 22.82
C TRP A 499 2.24 38.27 22.61
N SER A 500 2.32 39.04 23.73
CA SER A 500 2.49 40.49 23.75
C SER A 500 3.75 40.96 23.01
N MET A 501 4.86 40.21 23.09
CA MET A 501 6.09 40.56 22.37
C MET A 501 5.93 40.45 20.85
N ILE A 502 5.21 39.45 20.36
CA ILE A 502 4.93 39.32 18.92
C ILE A 502 4.06 40.49 18.46
N CYS A 503 3.00 40.82 19.21
CA CYS A 503 2.15 41.98 18.92
C CYS A 503 2.95 43.29 18.90
N LYS A 504 3.85 43.47 19.86
CA LYS A 504 4.75 44.62 19.90
C LYS A 504 5.68 44.70 18.69
N HIS A 505 6.27 43.59 18.25
CA HIS A 505 7.07 43.55 17.02
C HIS A 505 6.24 43.89 15.77
N LEU A 506 5.02 43.33 15.65
CA LEU A 506 4.13 43.65 14.53
C LEU A 506 3.79 45.15 14.48
N VAL A 507 3.51 45.75 15.61
CA VAL A 507 3.19 47.19 15.72
C VAL A 507 4.39 48.06 15.38
N LYS A 508 5.58 47.72 15.88
CA LYS A 508 6.78 48.53 15.71
C LYS A 508 7.40 48.40 14.31
N GLU A 509 7.49 47.18 13.79
CA GLU A 509 8.26 46.89 12.57
C GLU A 509 7.40 46.86 11.30
N HIS A 510 6.08 46.64 11.44
CA HIS A 510 5.15 46.53 10.31
C HIS A 510 3.89 47.40 10.45
N PRO A 511 4.02 48.69 10.78
CA PRO A 511 2.88 49.57 11.06
C PRO A 511 1.90 49.68 9.88
N GLY A 512 2.38 49.74 8.66
CA GLY A 512 1.52 49.82 7.45
C GLY A 512 0.66 48.57 7.17
N LYS A 513 0.84 47.48 7.92
CA LYS A 513 0.07 46.23 7.80
C LYS A 513 -0.88 45.97 8.97
N LEU A 514 -0.89 46.82 9.97
CA LEU A 514 -1.69 46.61 11.17
C LEU A 514 -3.17 46.47 10.86
N ARG A 515 -3.70 47.24 9.92
CA ARG A 515 -5.07 47.11 9.49
C ARG A 515 -5.36 45.71 8.96
N ASN A 516 -4.50 45.16 8.08
CA ASN A 516 -4.67 43.82 7.54
C ASN A 516 -4.63 42.75 8.63
N PHE A 517 -3.78 42.90 9.64
CA PHE A 517 -3.72 41.97 10.77
C PHE A 517 -4.98 42.02 11.63
N LEU A 518 -5.51 43.24 11.87
CA LEU A 518 -6.73 43.45 12.62
C LEU A 518 -7.96 42.93 11.85
N ASP A 519 -8.07 43.20 10.54
CA ASP A 519 -9.12 42.68 9.67
C ASP A 519 -9.11 41.14 9.66
N GLN A 520 -7.92 40.54 9.53
CA GLN A 520 -7.76 39.11 9.60
C GLN A 520 -8.17 38.54 10.96
N ALA A 521 -7.80 39.18 12.07
CA ALA A 521 -8.20 38.74 13.40
C ALA A 521 -9.72 38.88 13.58
N GLN A 522 -10.31 39.94 13.03
CA GLN A 522 -11.76 40.14 13.05
C GLN A 522 -12.52 39.01 12.37
N ASP A 523 -12.06 38.51 11.23
CA ASP A 523 -12.65 37.33 10.55
C ASP A 523 -12.67 36.13 11.50
N TYR A 524 -11.61 35.93 12.29
CA TYR A 524 -11.54 34.81 13.25
C TYR A 524 -12.44 34.97 14.47
N THR A 525 -12.99 36.17 14.77
CA THR A 525 -14.00 36.34 15.84
C THR A 525 -15.30 35.62 15.52
N GLN A 526 -15.53 35.22 14.26
CA GLN A 526 -16.67 34.42 13.81
C GLN A 526 -16.32 32.91 13.69
N SER A 527 -15.12 32.50 14.11
CA SER A 527 -14.72 31.08 14.05
C SER A 527 -15.67 30.17 14.83
N PRO A 528 -15.95 28.96 14.35
CA PRO A 528 -16.74 27.97 15.10
C PRO A 528 -16.04 27.53 16.41
N GLN A 529 -14.71 27.63 16.48
CA GLN A 529 -13.94 27.24 17.66
C GLN A 529 -13.87 28.40 18.68
N THR A 530 -14.33 28.14 19.91
CA THR A 530 -14.32 29.10 20.99
C THR A 530 -12.92 29.62 21.31
N TYR A 531 -11.92 28.75 21.39
CA TYR A 531 -10.54 29.14 21.68
C TYR A 531 -9.96 30.08 20.61
N THR A 532 -10.34 29.92 19.33
CA THR A 532 -9.90 30.82 18.25
C THR A 532 -10.58 32.18 18.37
N ARG A 533 -11.89 32.23 18.69
CA ARG A 533 -12.62 33.52 18.93
C ARG A 533 -12.00 34.31 20.06
N THR A 534 -11.79 33.63 21.21
CA THR A 534 -11.14 34.29 22.38
C THR A 534 -9.74 34.80 22.04
N ALA A 535 -8.95 33.98 21.33
CA ALA A 535 -7.62 34.37 20.89
C ALA A 535 -7.65 35.59 19.94
N ALA A 536 -8.64 35.66 19.03
CA ALA A 536 -8.80 36.78 18.11
C ALA A 536 -9.10 38.10 18.86
N THR A 537 -10.00 38.07 19.84
CA THR A 537 -10.30 39.23 20.68
C THR A 537 -9.06 39.66 21.44
N MET A 538 -8.35 38.74 22.09
CA MET A 538 -7.10 39.04 22.82
C MET A 538 -6.01 39.62 21.90
N PHE A 539 -5.94 39.19 20.66
CA PHE A 539 -4.98 39.71 19.68
C PHE A 539 -5.30 41.14 19.30
N ILE A 540 -6.57 41.45 19.02
CA ILE A 540 -7.03 42.82 18.73
C ILE A 540 -6.71 43.72 19.90
N ASP A 541 -7.09 43.35 21.12
CA ASP A 541 -6.81 44.12 22.33
C ASP A 541 -5.30 44.37 22.51
N SER A 542 -4.47 43.34 22.36
CA SER A 542 -3.03 43.43 22.50
C SER A 542 -2.37 44.33 21.43
N ILE A 543 -2.86 44.32 20.18
CA ILE A 543 -2.40 45.26 19.15
C ILE A 543 -2.79 46.70 19.53
N LEU A 544 -4.05 46.93 19.96
CA LEU A 544 -4.55 48.25 20.33
C LEU A 544 -3.79 48.85 21.54
N GLU A 545 -3.40 48.02 22.53
CA GLU A 545 -2.58 48.43 23.68
C GLU A 545 -1.19 48.94 23.26
N HIS A 546 -0.62 48.33 22.20
CA HIS A 546 0.73 48.70 21.75
C HIS A 546 0.76 49.79 20.67
N LEU A 547 -0.41 50.28 20.18
CA LEU A 547 -0.48 51.29 19.11
C LEU A 547 0.27 52.58 19.42
N ASP A 548 0.30 53.02 20.67
CA ASP A 548 1.01 54.25 21.06
C ASP A 548 2.53 54.13 20.87
N SER A 549 3.06 52.91 20.77
CA SER A 549 4.47 52.66 20.45
C SER A 549 4.75 52.55 18.96
N SER A 550 3.73 52.68 18.09
CA SER A 550 3.87 52.61 16.65
C SER A 550 4.41 53.90 16.06
N PRO A 551 5.12 53.87 14.93
CA PRO A 551 5.53 55.06 14.20
C PRO A 551 4.40 55.70 13.35
N LEU A 552 3.13 55.26 13.49
CA LEU A 552 1.98 55.80 12.78
C LEU A 552 1.62 57.21 13.24
N GLN A 553 0.96 58.00 12.38
CA GLN A 553 0.42 59.30 12.74
C GLN A 553 -0.74 59.13 13.74
N LYS A 554 -0.92 60.10 14.61
CA LYS A 554 -1.96 60.07 15.64
C LYS A 554 -3.37 59.85 15.06
N SER A 555 -3.67 60.44 13.90
CA SER A 555 -4.93 60.27 13.18
C SER A 555 -5.18 58.83 12.72
N GLU A 556 -4.13 58.12 12.33
CA GLU A 556 -4.22 56.70 11.94
C GLU A 556 -4.42 55.78 13.15
N VAL A 557 -3.72 56.10 14.25
CA VAL A 557 -3.88 55.38 15.54
C VAL A 557 -5.32 55.55 16.05
N ASP A 558 -5.83 56.80 16.05
CA ASP A 558 -7.20 57.08 16.48
C ASP A 558 -8.25 56.38 15.59
N PHE A 559 -8.01 56.37 14.28
CA PHE A 559 -8.86 55.62 13.33
C PHE A 559 -8.88 54.13 13.63
N LEU A 560 -7.73 53.49 13.82
CA LEU A 560 -7.65 52.04 14.14
C LEU A 560 -8.34 51.74 15.47
N ARG A 561 -8.13 52.57 16.49
CA ARG A 561 -8.84 52.44 17.78
C ARG A 561 -10.35 52.54 17.58
N GLN A 562 -10.85 53.55 16.88
CA GLN A 562 -12.27 53.72 16.66
C GLN A 562 -12.87 52.54 15.88
N ALA A 563 -12.17 52.03 14.84
CA ALA A 563 -12.65 50.93 14.00
C ALA A 563 -12.74 49.60 14.75
N PHE A 564 -11.84 49.34 15.71
CA PHE A 564 -11.72 48.03 16.34
C PHE A 564 -12.03 48.02 17.86
N SER A 565 -12.34 49.18 18.49
CA SER A 565 -12.73 49.26 19.92
C SER A 565 -14.18 48.88 20.22
N SER A 566 -15.02 48.72 19.21
CA SER A 566 -16.46 48.40 19.37
C SER A 566 -16.76 46.91 19.52
N PHE A 567 -15.77 46.06 19.68
CA PHE A 567 -16.01 44.62 19.89
C PHE A 567 -16.36 44.38 21.37
N PRO A 568 -17.56 43.89 21.68
CA PRO A 568 -17.89 43.54 23.05
C PRO A 568 -16.93 42.47 23.53
N SER A 569 -16.17 42.80 24.58
CA SER A 569 -15.40 41.79 25.31
C SER A 569 -16.32 40.59 25.60
N GLU A 570 -15.93 39.39 25.19
CA GLU A 570 -16.68 38.16 25.48
C GLU A 570 -16.89 37.92 26.98
N ALA A 571 -16.22 38.71 27.85
CA ALA A 571 -16.46 38.76 29.30
C ALA A 571 -17.90 39.12 29.68
N GLN A 572 -18.73 39.61 28.75
CA GLN A 572 -20.13 40.00 29.02
C GLN A 572 -21.18 39.01 28.50
N ARG A 573 -20.80 37.92 27.85
CA ARG A 573 -21.75 36.81 27.55
C ARG A 573 -21.68 35.77 28.68
N PRO A 574 -22.82 35.31 29.23
CA PRO A 574 -22.80 34.27 30.26
C PRO A 574 -22.21 33.00 29.65
N VAL A 575 -20.97 32.69 30.00
CA VAL A 575 -20.26 31.45 29.67
C VAL A 575 -20.86 30.37 30.55
N PRO A 576 -21.21 29.18 29.99
CA PRO A 576 -21.37 28.00 30.83
C PRO A 576 -20.03 27.78 31.55
N VAL A 577 -20.08 27.70 32.84
CA VAL A 577 -18.96 27.65 33.79
C VAL A 577 -17.84 26.71 33.33
N VAL A 578 -16.75 27.31 32.85
CA VAL A 578 -15.46 26.64 32.67
C VAL A 578 -14.54 27.17 33.78
N PRO A 579 -13.78 26.28 34.46
CA PRO A 579 -13.11 26.66 35.72
C PRO A 579 -12.01 27.72 35.53
N GLU A 580 -11.91 28.58 36.55
CA GLU A 580 -11.09 29.74 36.79
C GLU A 580 -9.72 29.90 36.10
N PRO A 581 -9.34 31.16 35.77
CA PRO A 581 -8.07 31.49 35.06
C PRO A 581 -6.78 31.07 35.77
N GLU A 582 -6.81 30.80 37.06
CA GLU A 582 -5.64 30.26 37.78
C GLU A 582 -5.28 28.83 37.39
N LYS A 583 -6.24 27.98 36.98
CA LYS A 583 -5.96 26.64 36.48
C LYS A 583 -5.33 26.66 35.10
N VAL A 584 -5.66 27.61 34.26
CA VAL A 584 -5.06 27.78 32.92
C VAL A 584 -3.61 28.27 33.04
N ARG A 585 -3.30 29.17 33.97
CA ARG A 585 -1.91 29.56 34.27
C ARG A 585 -1.07 28.42 34.85
N ARG A 586 -1.64 27.58 35.70
CA ARG A 586 -0.97 26.32 36.16
C ARG A 586 -0.79 25.32 35.04
N TYR A 587 -1.77 25.12 34.16
CA TYR A 587 -1.66 24.22 33.02
C TYR A 587 -0.58 24.65 32.02
N CYS A 588 -0.44 25.94 31.77
CA CYS A 588 0.65 26.46 30.95
C CYS A 588 2.02 26.33 31.64
N ALA A 589 2.10 26.53 32.95
CA ALA A 589 3.33 26.39 33.71
C ALA A 589 3.77 24.95 33.84
N ASP A 590 2.84 23.99 33.97
CA ASP A 590 3.12 22.56 34.07
C ASP A 590 3.49 21.95 32.72
N LEU A 591 2.93 22.42 31.60
CA LEU A 591 3.38 22.05 30.26
C LEU A 591 4.82 22.45 29.94
N PHE A 592 5.29 23.54 30.54
CA PHE A 592 6.71 23.98 30.45
C PHE A 592 7.64 23.23 31.41
N ARG A 593 7.12 22.57 32.46
CA ARG A 593 7.90 21.73 33.39
C ARG A 593 8.05 20.28 32.92
N CYS A 594 7.13 19.74 32.15
CA CYS A 594 7.19 18.36 31.66
C CYS A 594 8.25 18.08 30.57
N SER A 595 8.95 19.12 30.07
CA SER A 595 10.04 18.93 29.11
C SER A 595 11.34 18.34 29.73
N ARG A 596 11.39 18.08 31.04
CA ARG A 596 12.57 17.58 31.76
C ARG A 596 12.54 16.08 32.07
N TYR A 597 11.46 15.36 31.76
CA TYR A 597 11.34 13.93 32.04
C TYR A 597 10.94 13.12 30.81
N PHE A 598 11.89 12.95 29.88
CA PHE A 598 11.91 11.80 28.98
C PHE A 598 13.32 11.22 28.98
N PRO A 599 13.48 9.93 29.34
CA PRO A 599 14.79 9.29 29.31
C PRO A 599 15.27 9.15 27.87
N ARG A 600 16.55 9.45 27.65
CA ARG A 600 17.31 9.20 26.42
C ARG A 600 17.50 7.69 26.24
N SER A 601 16.53 7.00 25.70
CA SER A 601 16.74 5.66 25.17
C SER A 601 15.54 5.28 24.29
N CYS A 602 15.64 5.61 23.02
CA CYS A 602 15.07 4.96 21.85
C CYS A 602 15.45 5.82 20.64
N ILE A 603 16.69 5.62 20.23
CA ILE A 603 17.16 5.95 18.88
C ILE A 603 16.87 4.77 17.98
#